data_fbcaea2a43fa47ba9116debad21581a5
#
_entry.id   fbcaea2a43fa47ba9116debad21581a5
#
_cell.length_a   1.000
_cell.length_b   1.000
_cell.length_c   1.000
_cell.angle_alpha   90.00
_cell.angle_beta   90.00
_cell.angle_gamma   90.00
#
_symmetry.space_group_name_H-M   'P 1'
#
loop_
_entity.id
_entity.type
_entity.pdbx_description
1 polymer ?
#
loop_
_entity_poly.entity_id
_entity_poly.type
_entity_poly.pdbx_seq_one_letter_code
_entity_poly.pdbx_strand_id
1 'polypeptide(L)'
;ILSCLVGSEMCIRDRSDKGEMVLGAGVDKYNSYAQRGSFPVPEHMIAAAVELFPVLSRLRMLRHWGGIVDTCPDASPIISKTDVDGLYFNCGWGTGGFKATPGSGHVFADLIANDRPNSIAAPYALDRFQTGLLIDEHGAAGVAH
;
A
#
# COMPACT_ATOMS: atom_id res chain seq x y z
N ILE A 1 -20.36 -12.34 1.02
CA ILE A 1 -19.48 -11.25 0.56
C ILE A 1 -19.03 -10.50 1.81
N LEU A 2 -17.88 -10.83 2.33
CA LEU A 2 -17.23 -10.03 3.36
C LEU A 2 -16.55 -8.87 2.65
N SER A 3 -17.20 -7.71 2.66
CA SER A 3 -16.57 -6.50 2.21
C SER A 3 -15.41 -6.18 3.16
N CYS A 4 -14.24 -5.95 2.60
CA CYS A 4 -13.08 -5.51 3.35
C CYS A 4 -13.39 -4.22 4.09
N LEU A 5 -13.23 -4.21 5.41
CA LEU A 5 -13.29 -2.98 6.19
C LEU A 5 -12.12 -2.09 5.78
N VAL A 6 -12.46 -0.89 5.34
CA VAL A 6 -11.49 0.14 4.95
C VAL A 6 -10.56 0.42 6.13
N GLY A 7 -9.25 0.36 5.90
CA GLY A 7 -8.23 0.69 6.89
C GLY A 7 -7.62 -0.50 7.64
N SER A 8 -8.06 -1.72 7.36
CA SER A 8 -7.44 -2.92 7.90
C SER A 8 -6.61 -3.60 6.83
N GLU A 9 -5.33 -3.74 7.04
CA GLU A 9 -4.43 -4.54 6.21
C GLU A 9 -4.68 -6.03 6.35
N MET A 10 -5.47 -6.40 7.32
CA MET A 10 -5.95 -7.75 7.55
C MET A 10 -7.19 -8.03 6.71
N CYS A 11 -7.03 -8.05 5.42
CA CYS A 11 -8.09 -8.46 4.53
C CYS A 11 -7.99 -9.95 4.24
N ILE A 12 -8.86 -10.72 4.86
CA ILE A 12 -9.22 -12.03 4.31
C ILE A 12 -9.95 -11.73 3.02
N ARG A 13 -9.27 -11.94 1.91
CA ARG A 13 -9.82 -11.61 0.63
C ARG A 13 -10.26 -12.85 -0.11
N ASP A 14 -11.39 -12.67 -0.67
CA ASP A 14 -12.02 -13.33 -1.78
C ASP A 14 -11.53 -14.72 -2.17
N ARG A 15 -12.51 -15.49 -2.54
CA ARG A 15 -12.28 -16.73 -3.29
C ARG A 15 -11.93 -16.37 -4.73
N SER A 16 -10.95 -17.06 -5.29
CA SER A 16 -10.78 -17.08 -6.73
C SER A 16 -12.01 -17.74 -7.39
N ASP A 17 -12.12 -17.62 -8.70
CA ASP A 17 -13.12 -18.33 -9.50
C ASP A 17 -13.09 -19.85 -9.30
N LYS A 18 -11.96 -20.39 -8.86
CA LYS A 18 -11.74 -21.81 -8.54
C LYS A 18 -12.00 -22.17 -7.09
N GLY A 19 -12.34 -21.19 -6.26
CA GLY A 19 -12.69 -21.38 -4.85
C GLY A 19 -11.52 -21.35 -3.87
N GLU A 20 -10.28 -21.07 -4.31
CA GLU A 20 -9.16 -20.85 -3.40
C GLU A 20 -9.38 -19.57 -2.60
N MET A 21 -8.99 -19.60 -1.34
CA MET A 21 -9.00 -18.43 -0.47
C MET A 21 -7.65 -17.72 -0.52
N VAL A 22 -7.68 -16.40 -0.65
CA VAL A 22 -6.50 -15.55 -0.57
C VAL A 22 -6.54 -14.82 0.76
N LEU A 23 -5.49 -15.02 1.58
CA LEU A 23 -5.26 -14.29 2.81
C LEU A 23 -4.14 -13.29 2.58
N GLY A 24 -4.36 -12.05 2.95
CA GLY A 24 -3.35 -11.01 2.79
C GLY A 24 -3.32 -10.10 4.00
N ALA A 25 -2.16 -9.95 4.57
CA ALA A 25 -1.81 -8.96 5.57
C ALA A 25 -0.34 -9.10 5.97
N GLY A 26 0.15 -8.06 6.60
CA GLY A 26 1.48 -8.03 7.18
C GLY A 26 2.55 -7.53 6.20
N VAL A 27 3.52 -6.86 6.79
CA VAL A 27 4.69 -6.31 6.10
C VAL A 27 5.91 -6.76 6.89
N ASP A 28 6.98 -7.16 6.21
CA ASP A 28 8.26 -7.40 6.85
C ASP A 28 8.82 -6.09 7.40
N LYS A 29 9.32 -6.11 8.63
CA LYS A 29 9.87 -4.94 9.32
C LYS A 29 11.28 -4.54 8.85
N TYR A 30 11.80 -5.22 7.84
CA TYR A 30 13.12 -4.96 7.26
C TYR A 30 13.03 -4.79 5.76
N ASN A 31 13.89 -3.96 5.21
CA ASN A 31 13.95 -3.72 3.79
C ASN A 31 14.48 -4.96 3.06
N SER A 32 13.70 -5.47 2.12
CA SER A 32 14.06 -6.64 1.31
C SER A 32 13.46 -6.54 -0.08
N TYR A 33 14.21 -6.98 -1.06
CA TYR A 33 13.72 -7.20 -2.42
C TYR A 33 13.21 -8.64 -2.64
N ALA A 34 13.12 -9.44 -1.58
CA ALA A 34 12.65 -10.81 -1.67
C ALA A 34 11.13 -10.87 -1.95
N GLN A 35 10.77 -11.42 -3.10
CA GLN A 35 9.36 -11.56 -3.52
C GLN A 35 8.67 -12.80 -2.95
N ARG A 36 9.38 -13.62 -2.19
CA ARG A 36 8.81 -14.82 -1.56
C ARG A 36 8.13 -14.55 -0.22
N GLY A 37 8.41 -13.38 0.37
CA GLY A 37 8.01 -13.05 1.73
C GLY A 37 8.75 -13.87 2.80
N SER A 38 8.53 -13.56 4.05
CA SER A 38 9.11 -14.27 5.20
C SER A 38 8.10 -15.22 5.82
N PHE A 39 8.55 -16.33 6.41
CA PHE A 39 7.68 -17.30 7.08
C PHE A 39 6.93 -16.75 8.30
N PRO A 40 7.50 -15.88 9.15
CA PRO A 40 6.79 -15.36 10.30
C PRO A 40 5.51 -14.60 9.97
N VAL A 41 5.46 -13.89 8.84
CA VAL A 41 4.28 -13.14 8.41
C VAL A 41 3.08 -14.05 8.13
N PRO A 42 3.15 -15.04 7.23
CA PRO A 42 2.03 -15.96 6.98
C PRO A 42 1.69 -16.83 8.21
N GLU A 43 2.67 -17.22 9.02
CA GLU A 43 2.42 -17.98 10.24
C GLU A 43 1.52 -17.19 11.19
N HIS A 44 1.88 -15.95 11.50
CA HIS A 44 1.08 -15.09 12.36
C HIS A 44 -0.30 -14.79 11.78
N MET A 45 -0.35 -14.48 10.48
CA MET A 45 -1.59 -14.19 9.78
C MET A 45 -2.55 -15.40 9.76
N ILE A 46 -2.03 -16.59 9.46
CA ILE A 46 -2.83 -17.82 9.42
C ILE A 46 -3.32 -18.18 10.83
N ALA A 47 -2.48 -18.02 11.86
CA ALA A 47 -2.89 -18.26 13.23
C ALA A 47 -4.08 -17.36 13.63
N ALA A 48 -3.99 -16.06 13.36
CA ALA A 48 -5.08 -15.12 13.62
C ALA A 48 -6.33 -15.43 12.78
N ALA A 49 -6.15 -15.83 11.53
CA ALA A 49 -7.28 -16.20 10.67
C ALA A 49 -8.00 -17.47 11.15
N VAL A 50 -7.28 -18.46 11.65
CA VAL A 50 -7.85 -19.70 12.22
C VAL A 50 -8.56 -19.42 13.55
N GLU A 51 -8.07 -18.49 14.35
CA GLU A 51 -8.73 -18.04 15.57
C GLU A 51 -10.11 -17.43 15.27
N LEU A 52 -10.19 -16.58 14.24
CA LEU A 52 -11.44 -15.95 13.81
C LEU A 52 -12.37 -16.93 13.08
N PHE A 53 -11.80 -17.82 12.29
CA PHE A 53 -12.53 -18.76 11.45
C PHE A 53 -11.94 -20.18 11.56
N PRO A 54 -12.32 -20.96 12.59
CA PRO A 54 -11.73 -22.28 12.86
C PRO A 54 -11.79 -23.26 11.68
N VAL A 55 -12.74 -23.10 10.77
CA VAL A 55 -12.87 -23.92 9.56
C VAL A 55 -11.60 -23.85 8.67
N LEU A 56 -10.86 -22.75 8.74
CA LEU A 56 -9.63 -22.56 7.97
C LEU A 56 -8.50 -23.53 8.37
N SER A 57 -8.55 -24.09 9.59
CA SER A 57 -7.59 -25.09 10.05
C SER A 57 -7.58 -26.36 9.19
N ARG A 58 -8.63 -26.60 8.43
CA ARG A 58 -8.77 -27.76 7.54
C ARG A 58 -8.23 -27.51 6.12
N LEU A 59 -7.87 -26.26 5.81
CA LEU A 59 -7.37 -25.89 4.50
C LEU A 59 -5.87 -26.17 4.40
N ARG A 60 -5.41 -26.35 3.17
CA ARG A 60 -3.99 -26.51 2.85
C ARG A 60 -3.48 -25.23 2.21
N MET A 61 -2.33 -24.76 2.68
CA MET A 61 -1.63 -23.68 2.01
C MET A 61 -1.09 -24.16 0.66
N LEU A 62 -1.50 -23.49 -0.40
CA LEU A 62 -1.04 -23.81 -1.76
C LEU A 62 0.26 -23.10 -2.09
N ARG A 63 0.35 -21.83 -1.77
CA ARG A 63 1.54 -20.99 -2.00
C ARG A 63 1.48 -19.71 -1.17
N HIS A 64 2.61 -19.07 -1.12
CA HIS A 64 2.81 -17.81 -0.44
C HIS A 64 3.75 -16.93 -1.30
N TRP A 65 3.52 -15.66 -1.31
CA TRP A 65 4.33 -14.68 -2.03
C TRP A 65 4.32 -13.34 -1.31
N GLY A 66 5.29 -12.51 -1.62
CA GLY A 66 5.37 -11.13 -1.17
C GLY A 66 5.53 -10.18 -2.35
N GLY A 67 5.38 -8.90 -2.09
CA GLY A 67 5.66 -7.81 -3.01
C GLY A 67 6.49 -6.73 -2.33
N ILE A 68 7.02 -5.80 -3.11
CA ILE A 68 7.72 -4.65 -2.61
C ILE A 68 6.70 -3.53 -2.40
N VAL A 69 6.75 -2.93 -1.21
CA VAL A 69 5.94 -1.76 -0.86
C VAL A 69 6.86 -0.56 -0.78
N ASP A 70 6.58 0.47 -1.57
CA ASP A 70 7.29 1.75 -1.54
C ASP A 70 6.62 2.68 -0.52
N THR A 71 7.33 3.05 0.52
CA THR A 71 6.81 3.93 1.57
C THR A 71 7.64 5.19 1.68
N CYS A 72 6.97 6.32 1.92
CA CYS A 72 7.62 7.57 2.29
C CYS A 72 7.71 7.69 3.82
N PRO A 73 8.68 8.47 4.34
CA PRO A 73 8.85 8.66 5.79
C PRO A 73 7.61 9.22 6.51
N ASP A 74 6.78 9.97 5.80
CA ASP A 74 5.52 10.55 6.30
C ASP A 74 4.28 9.73 5.90
N ALA A 75 4.48 8.50 5.42
CA ALA A 75 3.43 7.60 4.95
C ALA A 75 2.53 8.15 3.83
N SER A 76 2.89 9.29 3.25
CA SER A 76 2.12 9.97 2.20
C SER A 76 2.84 9.91 0.86
N PRO A 77 2.11 9.77 -0.26
CA PRO A 77 2.72 9.61 -1.58
C PRO A 77 3.44 10.88 -2.04
N ILE A 78 4.23 10.73 -3.10
CA ILE A 78 4.83 11.84 -3.84
C ILE A 78 4.08 12.00 -5.15
N ILE A 79 3.52 13.18 -5.39
CA ILE A 79 2.96 13.61 -6.67
C ILE A 79 3.61 14.94 -7.00
N SER A 80 4.70 14.91 -7.76
CA SER A 80 5.56 16.08 -7.90
C SER A 80 6.22 16.17 -9.26
N LYS A 81 6.42 17.40 -9.72
CA LYS A 81 7.46 17.75 -10.67
C LYS A 81 8.82 17.69 -9.96
N THR A 82 9.88 17.42 -10.71
CA THR A 82 11.27 17.48 -10.24
C THR A 82 11.98 18.69 -10.83
N ASP A 83 13.23 18.93 -10.38
CA ASP A 83 14.10 19.96 -10.95
C ASP A 83 14.62 19.61 -12.36
N VAL A 84 14.36 18.40 -12.81
CA VAL A 84 14.71 17.95 -14.17
C VAL A 84 13.49 18.11 -15.07
N ASP A 85 13.65 18.87 -16.14
CA ASP A 85 12.57 19.11 -17.11
C ASP A 85 12.02 17.81 -17.68
N GLY A 86 10.69 17.67 -17.63
CA GLY A 86 9.98 16.51 -18.13
C GLY A 86 10.00 15.28 -17.21
N LEU A 87 10.63 15.36 -16.03
CA LEU A 87 10.65 14.29 -15.04
C LEU A 87 9.65 14.58 -13.93
N TYR A 88 8.69 13.68 -13.75
CA TYR A 88 7.65 13.75 -12.73
C TYR A 88 7.62 12.48 -11.90
N PHE A 89 7.24 12.59 -10.63
CA PHE A 89 7.07 11.46 -9.72
C PHE A 89 5.61 11.26 -9.32
N ASN A 90 5.17 10.01 -9.35
CA ASN A 90 3.93 9.53 -8.75
C ASN A 90 4.23 8.18 -8.08
N CYS A 91 4.69 8.20 -6.84
CA CYS A 91 5.21 7.03 -6.13
C CYS A 91 5.03 7.17 -4.61
N GLY A 92 5.51 6.19 -3.84
CA GLY A 92 5.43 6.22 -2.39
C GLY A 92 4.03 5.95 -1.84
N TRP A 93 3.20 5.23 -2.58
CA TRP A 93 1.79 4.98 -2.22
C TRP A 93 1.60 3.95 -1.12
N GLY A 94 2.66 3.27 -0.71
CA GLY A 94 2.57 2.22 0.28
C GLY A 94 1.53 1.15 -0.09
N THR A 95 0.74 0.72 0.87
CA THR A 95 -0.34 -0.26 0.66
C THR A 95 -1.61 0.33 0.07
N GLY A 96 -1.71 1.66 -0.03
CA GLY A 96 -2.88 2.40 -0.50
C GLY A 96 -3.00 2.58 -2.01
N GLY A 97 -1.95 2.28 -2.77
CA GLY A 97 -1.82 2.67 -4.17
C GLY A 97 -2.93 2.18 -5.09
N PHE A 98 -3.38 0.95 -4.94
CA PHE A 98 -4.45 0.40 -5.77
C PHE A 98 -5.77 1.18 -5.62
N LYS A 99 -6.16 1.52 -4.41
CA LYS A 99 -7.38 2.29 -4.12
C LYS A 99 -7.30 3.71 -4.68
N ALA A 100 -6.11 4.29 -4.63
CA ALA A 100 -5.86 5.65 -5.06
C ALA A 100 -5.70 5.80 -6.58
N THR A 101 -5.54 4.72 -7.33
CA THR A 101 -5.21 4.73 -8.77
C THR A 101 -6.07 5.71 -9.60
N PRO A 102 -7.41 5.73 -9.51
CA PRO A 102 -8.20 6.65 -10.32
C PRO A 102 -7.95 8.12 -9.97
N GLY A 103 -7.91 8.42 -8.67
CA GLY A 103 -7.68 9.80 -8.18
C GLY A 103 -6.27 10.29 -8.47
N SER A 104 -5.26 9.46 -8.16
CA SER A 104 -3.86 9.80 -8.43
C SER A 104 -3.59 9.96 -9.91
N GLY A 105 -4.17 9.10 -10.75
CA GLY A 105 -4.04 9.21 -12.21
C GLY A 105 -4.61 10.52 -12.75
N HIS A 106 -5.77 10.95 -12.27
CA HIS A 106 -6.38 12.22 -12.67
C HIS A 106 -5.50 13.41 -12.24
N VAL A 107 -5.10 13.45 -10.97
CA VAL A 107 -4.27 14.53 -10.41
C VAL A 107 -2.90 14.60 -11.08
N PHE A 108 -2.31 13.45 -11.37
CA PHE A 108 -1.01 13.37 -12.03
C PHE A 108 -1.07 13.76 -13.52
N ALA A 109 -2.14 13.41 -14.21
CA ALA A 109 -2.36 13.84 -15.59
C ALA A 109 -2.52 15.37 -15.67
N ASP A 110 -3.24 15.98 -14.72
CA ASP A 110 -3.38 17.43 -14.62
C ASP A 110 -2.04 18.12 -14.35
N LEU A 111 -1.22 17.56 -13.46
CA LEU A 111 0.14 18.04 -13.18
C LEU A 111 1.01 18.05 -14.45
N ILE A 112 1.00 16.96 -15.22
CA ILE A 112 1.79 16.84 -16.46
C ILE A 112 1.28 17.82 -17.51
N ALA A 113 -0.04 17.91 -17.69
CA ALA A 113 -0.63 18.75 -18.74
C ALA A 113 -0.40 20.24 -18.49
N ASN A 114 -0.41 20.69 -17.26
CA ASN A 114 -0.29 22.10 -16.90
C ASN A 114 1.12 22.50 -16.40
N ASP A 115 2.01 21.53 -16.24
CA ASP A 115 3.37 21.67 -15.68
C ASP A 115 3.39 22.39 -14.30
N ARG A 116 2.32 22.27 -13.56
CA ARG A 116 2.16 22.86 -12.22
C ARG A 116 1.22 22.01 -11.36
N PRO A 117 1.50 21.89 -10.05
CA PRO A 117 0.63 21.15 -9.15
C PRO A 117 -0.73 21.88 -8.97
N ASN A 118 -1.80 21.12 -9.00
CA ASN A 118 -3.11 21.61 -8.57
C ASN A 118 -3.20 21.62 -7.03
N SER A 119 -4.31 22.10 -6.49
CA SER A 119 -4.50 22.23 -5.05
C SER A 119 -4.46 20.88 -4.29
N ILE A 120 -4.77 19.78 -4.97
CA ILE A 120 -4.73 18.43 -4.37
C ILE A 120 -3.29 17.91 -4.37
N ALA A 121 -2.54 18.12 -5.44
CA ALA A 121 -1.15 17.65 -5.56
C ALA A 121 -0.15 18.49 -4.75
N ALA A 122 -0.45 19.77 -4.52
CA ALA A 122 0.48 20.70 -3.90
C ALA A 122 1.07 20.24 -2.55
N PRO A 123 0.32 19.63 -1.62
CA PRO A 123 0.89 19.13 -0.37
C PRO A 123 1.83 17.93 -0.56
N TYR A 124 1.70 17.20 -1.66
CA TYR A 124 2.45 15.97 -1.94
C TYR A 124 3.73 16.21 -2.74
N ALA A 125 4.20 17.44 -2.77
CA ALA A 125 5.44 17.81 -3.46
C ALA A 125 6.67 17.16 -2.83
N LEU A 126 7.69 16.89 -3.64
CA LEU A 126 8.93 16.24 -3.21
C LEU A 126 9.74 17.09 -2.23
N ASP A 127 9.70 18.41 -2.38
CA ASP A 127 10.44 19.37 -1.58
C ASP A 127 10.01 19.41 -0.09
N ARG A 128 8.85 18.82 0.25
CA ARG A 128 8.40 18.70 1.65
C ARG A 128 9.41 17.98 2.54
N PHE A 129 10.21 17.05 1.97
CA PHE A 129 11.26 16.36 2.71
C PHE A 129 12.48 17.23 2.97
N GLN A 130 12.71 18.25 2.16
CA GLN A 130 13.80 19.23 2.36
C GLN A 130 13.37 20.34 3.32
N THR A 131 12.13 20.78 3.19
CA THR A 131 11.57 21.87 4.00
C THR A 131 11.09 21.42 5.37
N GLY A 132 10.91 20.11 5.58
CA GLY A 132 10.38 19.53 6.80
C GLY A 132 8.85 19.69 6.96
N LEU A 133 8.14 20.13 5.92
CA LEU A 133 6.69 20.25 5.90
C LEU A 133 6.01 18.91 5.60
N LEU A 134 6.28 17.93 6.45
CA LEU A 134 5.76 16.58 6.32
C LEU A 134 4.25 16.56 6.55
N ILE A 135 3.57 15.63 5.86
CA ILE A 135 2.13 15.43 6.01
C ILE A 135 1.89 14.55 7.23
N ASP A 136 1.04 14.99 8.14
CA ASP A 136 0.62 14.20 9.30
C ASP A 136 -0.72 13.52 9.01
N GLU A 137 -0.64 12.33 8.43
CA GLU A 137 -1.82 11.48 8.24
C GLU A 137 -1.97 10.53 9.43
N HIS A 138 -2.56 11.02 10.51
CA HIS A 138 -2.76 10.28 11.77
C HIS A 138 -3.32 8.85 11.63
N GLY A 139 -4.01 8.55 10.54
CA GLY A 139 -4.57 7.22 10.25
C GLY A 139 -3.68 6.33 9.38
N ALA A 140 -2.81 6.91 8.54
CA ALA A 140 -1.97 6.17 7.61
C ALA A 140 -0.70 5.61 8.26
N ALA A 141 -0.18 6.29 9.29
CA ALA A 141 0.99 5.86 10.02
C ALA A 141 0.83 4.48 10.70
N GLY A 142 -0.39 4.08 11.04
CA GLY A 142 -0.69 2.75 11.57
C GLY A 142 -0.65 1.62 10.54
N VAL A 143 -0.58 1.96 9.26
CA VAL A 143 -0.64 1.03 8.12
C VAL A 143 0.74 0.83 7.48
N ALA A 144 1.68 1.74 7.74
CA ALA A 144 3.04 1.73 7.16
C ALA A 144 4.10 1.11 8.08
N HIS A 145 3.72 0.58 9.26
CA HIS A 145 4.65 0.04 10.26
C HIS A 145 4.40 -1.40 10.60
#